data_d2896b7148bb263700a5048f16794d8c
#
_entry.id   d2896b7148bb263700a5048f16794d8c
#
_cell.length_a   1.000
_cell.length_b   1.000
_cell.length_c   1.000
_cell.angle_alpha   90.00
_cell.angle_beta   90.00
_cell.angle_gamma   90.00
#
_symmetry.space_group_name_H-M   'P 1'
#
loop_
_entity.id
_entity.type
_entity.pdbx_description
1 polymer ?
#
loop_
_entity_poly.entity_id
_entity_poly.type
_entity_poly.pdbx_seq_one_letter_code
_entity_poly.pdbx_strand_id
1 'polypeptide(L)'
;MPEAEWSVEDIGWEERMLDKVDILDGGEGVALTLAGGARHRFHAIWLRDNAWDDKTRAPGNGQRLITLGDIPRGTHVSAARAEGNRLHLTFQPEGRTIAYDADWLLRHSYDKVSARPAGWTAPEIETWDASLGTNIPVADFATVGRDRSALAGWLAGVRRYGFGKLVGGPAEAEALLKVAALFGYVRETNYGTYFEVRTEVNPTNLAYTGLGLQAHTDNPYRDPVPTLQILYCLENSAEGGENMVVDGFRAAERLRAENPRGFELLTRHCARFEYAGSEGVCLRSRRPMIELAPDGELICIRFNNRSAAAITDVPYEDMADYYAAYRRLGEIIDDEAMEVTFKLAPGESFIVDNTRVLHARKGYSGAGSRWLQGCYADKDGLLSTLAAIEAQSATTAREAAE
;
A
#
# COMPACT_ATOMS: atom_id res chain seq x y z
N MET A 1 10.58 -2.87 -26.59
CA MET A 1 11.46 -2.99 -25.43
C MET A 1 11.02 -1.92 -24.46
N PRO A 2 10.49 -2.20 -23.25
CA PRO A 2 10.22 -1.18 -22.28
C PRO A 2 11.57 -0.61 -21.85
N GLU A 3 11.73 0.70 -21.96
CA GLU A 3 12.86 1.41 -21.36
C GLU A 3 12.77 1.20 -19.84
N ALA A 4 13.81 0.57 -19.27
CA ALA A 4 13.93 0.35 -17.84
C ALA A 4 13.80 1.71 -17.12
N GLU A 5 12.88 1.81 -16.17
CA GLU A 5 12.84 2.93 -15.24
C GLU A 5 14.11 2.87 -14.38
N TRP A 6 15.09 3.70 -14.71
CA TRP A 6 16.27 3.88 -13.90
C TRP A 6 15.86 4.61 -12.60
N SER A 7 16.00 3.96 -11.48
CA SER A 7 15.96 4.69 -10.20
C SER A 7 17.17 5.62 -10.14
N VAL A 8 17.06 6.73 -9.43
CA VAL A 8 18.21 7.65 -9.24
C VAL A 8 19.42 6.92 -8.61
N GLU A 9 19.18 5.78 -7.98
CA GLU A 9 20.18 4.92 -7.33
C GLU A 9 20.96 4.07 -8.34
N ASP A 10 20.40 3.80 -9.54
CA ASP A 10 21.05 3.00 -10.60
C ASP A 10 22.06 3.82 -11.43
N ILE A 11 22.08 5.16 -11.31
CA ILE A 11 22.98 6.06 -12.00
C ILE A 11 24.23 6.23 -11.14
N GLY A 12 25.42 6.02 -11.71
CA GLY A 12 26.70 6.23 -11.04
C GLY A 12 26.82 7.65 -10.43
N TRP A 13 27.47 7.79 -9.27
CA TRP A 13 27.57 9.10 -8.59
C TRP A 13 28.18 10.19 -9.48
N GLU A 14 29.15 9.86 -10.35
CA GLU A 14 29.78 10.77 -11.30
C GLU A 14 28.79 11.32 -12.34
N GLU A 15 27.89 10.48 -12.82
CA GLU A 15 26.87 10.86 -13.81
C GLU A 15 25.75 11.70 -13.20
N ARG A 16 25.55 11.62 -11.88
CA ARG A 16 24.58 12.43 -11.12
C ARG A 16 25.09 13.81 -10.74
N MET A 17 26.38 14.08 -10.90
CA MET A 17 26.94 15.40 -10.60
C MET A 17 26.27 16.48 -11.45
N LEU A 18 25.97 17.60 -10.80
CA LEU A 18 25.41 18.77 -11.47
C LEU A 18 26.48 19.42 -12.35
N ASP A 19 26.32 19.38 -13.67
CA ASP A 19 27.21 19.97 -14.66
C ASP A 19 26.82 21.43 -14.94
N LYS A 20 25.52 21.69 -15.19
CA LYS A 20 25.05 22.98 -15.64
C LYS A 20 23.67 23.31 -15.08
N VAL A 21 23.40 24.60 -14.86
CA VAL A 21 22.10 25.16 -14.57
C VAL A 21 21.74 26.27 -15.53
N ASP A 22 20.59 26.22 -16.16
CA ASP A 22 20.04 27.24 -17.05
C ASP A 22 18.77 27.84 -16.47
N ILE A 23 18.64 29.16 -16.53
CA ILE A 23 17.39 29.85 -16.21
C ILE A 23 16.51 29.83 -17.47
N LEU A 24 15.26 29.42 -17.31
CA LEU A 24 14.27 29.27 -18.38
C LEU A 24 13.18 30.33 -18.28
N ASP A 25 12.60 30.68 -19.41
CA ASP A 25 11.36 31.45 -19.52
C ASP A 25 11.35 32.74 -18.67
N GLY A 26 12.46 33.51 -18.72
CA GLY A 26 12.57 34.74 -17.95
C GLY A 26 12.65 34.56 -16.44
N GLY A 27 12.98 33.34 -15.98
CA GLY A 27 13.10 32.98 -14.57
C GLY A 27 11.90 32.20 -14.03
N GLU A 28 10.88 31.89 -14.82
CA GLU A 28 9.77 31.05 -14.39
C GLU A 28 10.17 29.61 -14.13
N GLY A 29 11.31 29.16 -14.66
CA GLY A 29 11.89 27.84 -14.41
C GLY A 29 13.40 27.81 -14.45
N VAL A 30 13.96 26.68 -14.05
CA VAL A 30 15.38 26.32 -14.19
C VAL A 30 15.48 24.91 -14.76
N ALA A 31 16.56 24.68 -15.53
CA ALA A 31 16.95 23.35 -15.98
C ALA A 31 18.29 22.97 -15.37
N LEU A 32 18.36 21.79 -14.80
CA LEU A 32 19.58 21.13 -14.33
C LEU A 32 20.05 20.16 -15.40
N THR A 33 21.29 20.23 -15.80
CA THR A 33 21.93 19.23 -16.65
C THR A 33 22.98 18.50 -15.81
N LEU A 34 22.91 17.16 -15.82
CA LEU A 34 23.86 16.31 -15.11
C LEU A 34 25.04 15.96 -16.01
N ALA A 35 26.16 15.54 -15.42
CA ALA A 35 27.37 15.12 -16.14
C ALA A 35 27.07 13.97 -17.13
N GLY A 36 26.15 13.06 -16.81
CA GLY A 36 25.64 12.04 -17.73
C GLY A 36 24.70 12.56 -18.85
N GLY A 37 24.50 13.88 -18.97
CA GLY A 37 23.69 14.53 -20.00
C GLY A 37 22.18 14.54 -19.72
N ALA A 38 21.70 13.91 -18.67
CA ALA A 38 20.29 13.97 -18.28
C ALA A 38 19.90 15.40 -17.88
N ARG A 39 18.71 15.82 -18.30
CA ARG A 39 18.19 17.18 -18.04
C ARG A 39 16.87 17.12 -17.31
N HIS A 40 16.73 17.93 -16.24
CA HIS A 40 15.55 18.02 -15.39
C HIS A 40 15.13 19.48 -15.22
N ARG A 41 13.85 19.78 -15.43
CA ARG A 41 13.29 21.14 -15.32
C ARG A 41 12.44 21.26 -14.06
N PHE A 42 12.53 22.43 -13.44
CA PHE A 42 11.76 22.78 -12.25
C PHE A 42 11.19 24.18 -12.37
N HIS A 43 9.93 24.37 -12.00
CA HIS A 43 9.33 25.70 -11.95
C HIS A 43 9.81 26.49 -10.72
N ALA A 44 10.01 27.77 -10.88
CA ALA A 44 10.43 28.67 -9.80
C ALA A 44 9.45 28.62 -8.60
N ILE A 45 8.16 28.61 -8.86
CA ILE A 45 7.14 28.50 -7.80
C ILE A 45 7.27 27.18 -7.01
N TRP A 46 7.49 26.05 -7.71
CA TRP A 46 7.66 24.75 -7.05
C TRP A 46 8.92 24.73 -6.18
N LEU A 47 10.03 25.25 -6.70
CA LEU A 47 11.30 25.35 -5.95
C LEU A 47 11.10 26.21 -4.71
N ARG A 48 10.49 27.39 -4.84
CA ARG A 48 10.27 28.31 -3.73
C ARG A 48 9.34 27.73 -2.67
N ASP A 49 8.28 27.05 -3.08
CA ASP A 49 7.32 26.38 -2.18
C ASP A 49 7.94 25.20 -1.42
N ASN A 50 8.89 24.52 -2.03
CA ASN A 50 9.57 23.35 -1.45
C ASN A 50 10.96 23.63 -0.87
N ALA A 51 11.29 24.89 -0.63
CA ALA A 51 12.56 25.28 -0.04
C ALA A 51 12.74 24.73 1.40
N TRP A 52 13.98 24.35 1.72
CA TRP A 52 14.37 23.81 3.03
C TRP A 52 15.19 24.80 3.86
N ASP A 53 14.84 26.07 3.81
CA ASP A 53 15.45 27.09 4.66
C ASP A 53 14.59 27.34 5.93
N ASP A 54 15.20 27.96 6.93
CA ASP A 54 14.63 28.23 8.27
C ASP A 54 13.41 29.18 8.26
N LYS A 55 13.18 29.90 7.18
CA LYS A 55 12.00 30.77 6.99
C LYS A 55 10.86 30.06 6.27
N THR A 56 11.13 28.97 5.61
CA THR A 56 10.13 28.19 4.89
C THR A 56 9.70 26.95 5.68
N ARG A 57 10.64 26.33 6.39
CA ARG A 57 10.37 25.12 7.20
C ARG A 57 10.99 25.21 8.58
N ALA A 58 10.27 24.68 9.57
CA ALA A 58 10.74 24.58 10.94
C ALA A 58 11.93 23.60 11.04
N PRO A 59 13.07 24.02 11.64
CA PRO A 59 14.28 23.20 11.65
C PRO A 59 14.13 21.84 12.35
N GLY A 60 13.23 21.72 13.33
CA GLY A 60 13.11 20.50 14.15
C GLY A 60 12.24 19.41 13.54
N ASN A 61 11.19 19.77 12.79
CA ASN A 61 10.19 18.82 12.30
C ASN A 61 9.87 18.94 10.79
N GLY A 62 10.52 19.91 10.08
CA GLY A 62 10.33 20.13 8.65
C GLY A 62 8.96 20.67 8.25
N GLN A 63 8.09 21.02 9.19
CA GLN A 63 6.76 21.56 8.89
C GLN A 63 6.89 22.95 8.25
N ARG A 64 5.97 23.23 7.32
CA ARG A 64 5.93 24.54 6.65
C ARG A 64 5.58 25.65 7.63
N LEU A 65 6.32 26.73 7.56
CA LEU A 65 6.10 27.97 8.31
C LEU A 65 5.30 29.00 7.49
N ILE A 66 5.18 28.77 6.18
CA ILE A 66 4.50 29.64 5.24
C ILE A 66 3.38 28.88 4.52
N THR A 67 2.40 29.62 4.02
CA THR A 67 1.39 29.14 3.09
C THR A 67 1.80 29.47 1.65
N LEU A 68 1.14 28.87 0.65
CA LEU A 68 1.37 29.23 -0.74
C LEU A 68 1.03 30.72 -1.02
N GLY A 69 0.08 31.28 -0.26
CA GLY A 69 -0.32 32.70 -0.38
C GLY A 69 0.77 33.68 0.08
N ASP A 70 1.71 33.24 0.89
CA ASP A 70 2.83 34.05 1.37
C ASP A 70 3.98 34.15 0.34
N ILE A 71 3.96 33.29 -0.68
CA ILE A 71 4.90 33.36 -1.81
C ILE A 71 4.38 34.43 -2.78
N PRO A 72 5.19 35.46 -3.09
CA PRO A 72 4.76 36.54 -3.95
C PRO A 72 4.31 36.06 -5.33
N ARG A 73 3.24 36.65 -5.86
CA ARG A 73 2.86 36.42 -7.26
C ARG A 73 3.98 36.91 -8.18
N GLY A 74 4.27 36.16 -9.24
CA GLY A 74 5.37 36.45 -10.14
C GLY A 74 6.74 36.10 -9.58
N THR A 75 6.81 35.22 -8.55
CA THR A 75 8.06 34.63 -8.08
C THR A 75 8.80 34.00 -9.26
N HIS A 76 10.05 34.40 -9.45
CA HIS A 76 10.95 33.94 -10.52
C HIS A 76 12.39 33.86 -10.03
N VAL A 77 13.21 33.08 -10.72
CA VAL A 77 14.64 32.95 -10.46
C VAL A 77 15.41 34.00 -11.27
N SER A 78 16.11 34.91 -10.59
CA SER A 78 16.94 35.95 -11.22
C SER A 78 18.40 35.56 -11.37
N ALA A 79 18.89 34.60 -10.54
CA ALA A 79 20.25 34.07 -10.63
C ALA A 79 20.25 32.60 -10.19
N ALA A 80 21.10 31.80 -10.85
CA ALA A 80 21.30 30.38 -10.55
C ALA A 80 22.79 30.08 -10.60
N ARG A 81 23.29 29.31 -9.63
CA ARG A 81 24.69 28.88 -9.54
C ARG A 81 24.77 27.47 -9.01
N ALA A 82 25.54 26.63 -9.68
CA ALA A 82 25.93 25.32 -9.19
C ALA A 82 27.23 25.42 -8.39
N GLU A 83 27.30 24.71 -7.26
CA GLU A 83 28.48 24.60 -6.44
C GLU A 83 28.59 23.20 -5.84
N GLY A 84 29.42 22.37 -6.43
CA GLY A 84 29.42 20.93 -6.13
C GLY A 84 28.04 20.32 -6.37
N ASN A 85 27.52 19.59 -5.38
CA ASN A 85 26.19 18.99 -5.44
C ASN A 85 25.07 19.92 -4.90
N ARG A 86 25.30 21.24 -4.86
CA ARG A 86 24.32 22.24 -4.43
C ARG A 86 23.98 23.22 -5.53
N LEU A 87 22.70 23.52 -5.61
CA LEU A 87 22.12 24.54 -6.48
C LEU A 87 21.71 25.75 -5.66
N HIS A 88 22.28 26.90 -5.94
CA HIS A 88 21.93 28.18 -5.32
C HIS A 88 21.07 28.99 -6.27
N LEU A 89 19.83 29.33 -5.84
CA LEU A 89 18.86 30.08 -6.63
C LEU A 89 18.47 31.35 -5.92
N THR A 90 18.51 32.49 -6.63
CA THR A 90 18.04 33.78 -6.11
C THR A 90 16.64 34.05 -6.64
N PHE A 91 15.66 34.19 -5.74
CA PHE A 91 14.26 34.43 -6.05
C PHE A 91 13.89 35.91 -5.95
N GLN A 92 13.16 36.39 -6.94
CA GLN A 92 12.55 37.72 -6.95
C GLN A 92 11.02 37.58 -6.86
N PRO A 93 10.31 38.52 -6.24
CA PRO A 93 10.78 39.83 -5.71
C PRO A 93 11.40 39.76 -4.29
N GLU A 94 11.50 38.58 -3.67
CA GLU A 94 11.98 38.43 -2.28
C GLU A 94 13.47 38.80 -2.11
N GLY A 95 14.28 38.76 -3.16
CA GLY A 95 15.72 38.98 -3.12
C GLY A 95 16.50 37.89 -2.37
N ARG A 96 15.89 36.70 -2.19
CA ARG A 96 16.44 35.61 -1.35
C ARG A 96 17.18 34.59 -2.20
N THR A 97 18.36 34.20 -1.72
CA THR A 97 19.11 33.07 -2.29
C THR A 97 18.92 31.85 -1.39
N ILE A 98 18.50 30.77 -1.99
CA ILE A 98 18.21 29.49 -1.32
C ILE A 98 19.04 28.39 -1.96
N ALA A 99 19.64 27.52 -1.13
CA ALA A 99 20.41 26.38 -1.58
C ALA A 99 19.56 25.11 -1.58
N TYR A 100 19.67 24.31 -2.64
CA TYR A 100 19.02 23.01 -2.79
C TYR A 100 20.10 21.93 -2.95
N ASP A 101 19.85 20.79 -2.38
CA ASP A 101 20.62 19.57 -2.63
C ASP A 101 20.19 18.98 -3.98
N ALA A 102 21.16 18.69 -4.87
CA ALA A 102 20.86 18.20 -6.20
C ALA A 102 20.23 16.79 -6.16
N ASP A 103 20.70 15.92 -5.27
CA ASP A 103 20.12 14.57 -5.14
C ASP A 103 18.66 14.64 -4.66
N TRP A 104 18.34 15.61 -3.77
CA TRP A 104 16.98 15.85 -3.36
C TRP A 104 16.09 16.29 -4.55
N LEU A 105 16.59 17.21 -5.37
CA LEU A 105 15.88 17.67 -6.57
C LEU A 105 15.64 16.52 -7.56
N LEU A 106 16.64 15.67 -7.78
CA LEU A 106 16.52 14.53 -8.69
C LEU A 106 15.50 13.52 -8.22
N ARG A 107 15.47 13.20 -6.92
CA ARG A 107 14.44 12.32 -6.32
C ARG A 107 13.03 12.88 -6.42
N HIS A 108 12.88 14.21 -6.55
CA HIS A 108 11.59 14.90 -6.65
C HIS A 108 11.33 15.46 -8.06
N SER A 109 12.08 14.99 -9.06
CA SER A 109 11.88 15.44 -10.44
C SER A 109 10.53 14.97 -10.99
N TYR A 110 9.78 15.91 -11.54
CA TYR A 110 8.49 15.67 -12.17
C TYR A 110 8.49 15.95 -13.69
N ASP A 111 9.65 16.28 -14.26
CA ASP A 111 9.81 16.61 -15.68
C ASP A 111 9.69 15.37 -16.60
N LYS A 112 9.87 14.18 -16.04
CA LYS A 112 9.74 12.91 -16.74
C LYS A 112 8.60 12.08 -16.14
N VAL A 113 7.38 12.43 -16.51
CA VAL A 113 6.25 11.53 -16.24
C VAL A 113 6.08 10.64 -17.46
N SER A 114 6.60 9.42 -17.41
CA SER A 114 6.23 8.40 -18.39
C SER A 114 4.76 8.02 -18.19
N ALA A 115 4.01 7.91 -19.29
CA ALA A 115 2.65 7.40 -19.23
C ALA A 115 2.71 5.92 -18.80
N ARG A 116 2.29 5.64 -17.58
CA ARG A 116 2.17 4.27 -17.06
C ARG A 116 0.84 3.67 -17.51
N PRO A 117 0.79 2.37 -17.81
CA PRO A 117 -0.47 1.72 -18.15
C PRO A 117 -1.40 1.69 -16.93
N ALA A 118 -2.70 1.89 -17.13
CA ALA A 118 -3.68 1.76 -16.05
C ALA A 118 -3.56 0.39 -15.37
N GLY A 119 -3.53 0.38 -14.03
CA GLY A 119 -3.31 -0.81 -13.21
C GLY A 119 -1.82 -1.16 -13.03
N TRP A 120 -0.91 -0.20 -13.15
CA TRP A 120 0.47 -0.38 -12.71
C TRP A 120 0.56 -0.45 -11.18
N THR A 121 1.61 -1.04 -10.64
CA THR A 121 1.89 -1.13 -9.21
C THR A 121 3.22 -0.46 -8.87
N ALA A 122 3.33 0.07 -7.65
CA ALA A 122 4.58 0.64 -7.16
C ALA A 122 5.72 -0.40 -7.20
N PRO A 123 6.98 0.03 -7.41
CA PRO A 123 8.12 -0.89 -7.54
C PRO A 123 8.35 -1.79 -6.31
N GLU A 124 7.93 -1.35 -5.13
CA GLU A 124 8.03 -2.11 -3.89
C GLU A 124 7.03 -3.27 -3.81
N ILE A 125 6.04 -3.29 -4.70
CA ILE A 125 4.98 -4.30 -4.73
C ILE A 125 5.34 -5.38 -5.75
N GLU A 126 5.40 -6.61 -5.29
CA GLU A 126 5.56 -7.78 -6.15
C GLU A 126 4.25 -8.57 -6.17
N THR A 127 3.63 -8.66 -7.35
CA THR A 127 2.42 -9.47 -7.53
C THR A 127 2.79 -10.96 -7.63
N TRP A 128 1.92 -11.82 -7.12
CA TRP A 128 2.21 -13.25 -7.01
C TRP A 128 0.96 -14.10 -7.32
N ASP A 129 1.21 -15.39 -7.51
CA ASP A 129 0.25 -16.46 -7.68
C ASP A 129 0.67 -17.70 -6.86
N ALA A 130 0.11 -18.86 -7.12
CA ALA A 130 0.46 -20.09 -6.41
C ALA A 130 1.97 -20.43 -6.43
N SER A 131 2.74 -19.87 -7.36
CA SER A 131 4.20 -20.09 -7.43
C SER A 131 4.97 -19.51 -6.25
N LEU A 132 4.40 -18.54 -5.52
CA LEU A 132 4.96 -18.05 -4.26
C LEU A 132 5.09 -19.20 -3.23
N GLY A 133 4.11 -20.12 -3.20
CA GLY A 133 4.17 -21.41 -2.49
C GLY A 133 4.66 -21.28 -1.05
N THR A 134 5.82 -21.90 -0.77
CA THR A 134 6.44 -21.90 0.56
C THR A 134 7.33 -20.69 0.85
N ASN A 135 7.56 -19.81 -0.13
CA ASN A 135 8.40 -18.62 0.00
C ASN A 135 7.64 -17.42 0.57
N ILE A 136 6.63 -17.67 1.41
CA ILE A 136 5.86 -16.62 2.07
C ILE A 136 6.72 -15.91 3.12
N PRO A 137 6.52 -14.60 3.38
CA PRO A 137 7.24 -13.90 4.44
C PRO A 137 6.83 -14.44 5.82
N VAL A 138 7.79 -15.08 6.51
CA VAL A 138 7.60 -15.61 7.86
C VAL A 138 8.67 -15.05 8.77
N ALA A 139 8.28 -14.64 9.99
CA ALA A 139 9.21 -14.23 11.02
C ALA A 139 8.82 -14.81 12.40
N ASP A 140 9.79 -14.90 13.30
CA ASP A 140 9.57 -15.30 14.68
C ASP A 140 9.08 -14.14 15.53
N PHE A 141 7.97 -14.32 16.24
CA PHE A 141 7.30 -13.28 17.03
C PHE A 141 8.23 -12.67 18.10
N ALA A 142 9.01 -13.51 18.79
CA ALA A 142 9.90 -13.01 19.83
C ALA A 142 11.10 -12.25 19.24
N THR A 143 11.54 -12.63 18.04
CA THR A 143 12.64 -11.96 17.34
C THR A 143 12.21 -10.59 16.86
N VAL A 144 11.08 -10.47 16.14
CA VAL A 144 10.61 -9.16 15.66
C VAL A 144 10.22 -8.21 16.81
N GLY A 145 9.85 -8.74 17.97
CA GLY A 145 9.55 -7.94 19.17
C GLY A 145 10.79 -7.33 19.84
N ARG A 146 12.00 -7.78 19.51
CA ARG A 146 13.27 -7.37 20.13
C ARG A 146 14.28 -6.78 19.18
N ASP A 147 14.26 -7.20 17.94
CA ASP A 147 15.19 -6.78 16.89
C ASP A 147 14.47 -5.95 15.83
N ARG A 148 14.82 -4.66 15.78
CA ARG A 148 14.23 -3.72 14.82
C ARG A 148 14.56 -4.06 13.37
N SER A 149 15.75 -4.65 13.10
CA SER A 149 16.12 -5.07 11.74
C SER A 149 15.28 -6.27 11.29
N ALA A 150 15.04 -7.22 12.18
CA ALA A 150 14.13 -8.34 11.91
C ALA A 150 12.69 -7.86 11.70
N LEU A 151 12.24 -6.89 12.50
CA LEU A 151 10.94 -6.24 12.31
C LEU A 151 10.85 -5.56 10.95
N ALA A 152 11.84 -4.75 10.58
CA ALA A 152 11.87 -4.08 9.27
C ALA A 152 11.83 -5.10 8.12
N GLY A 153 12.59 -6.18 8.19
CA GLY A 153 12.58 -7.23 7.18
C GLY A 153 11.21 -7.89 7.02
N TRP A 154 10.51 -8.17 8.12
CA TRP A 154 9.16 -8.72 8.08
C TRP A 154 8.13 -7.71 7.53
N LEU A 155 8.17 -6.45 7.99
CA LEU A 155 7.27 -5.38 7.51
C LEU A 155 7.49 -5.09 6.02
N ALA A 156 8.75 -5.11 5.55
CA ALA A 156 9.09 -4.98 4.13
C ALA A 156 8.52 -6.15 3.30
N GLY A 157 8.56 -7.38 3.84
CA GLY A 157 7.90 -8.53 3.25
C GLY A 157 6.39 -8.36 3.14
N VAL A 158 5.73 -7.85 4.18
CA VAL A 158 4.29 -7.55 4.14
C VAL A 158 3.98 -6.45 3.12
N ARG A 159 4.77 -5.37 3.05
CA ARG A 159 4.65 -4.33 2.01
C ARG A 159 4.75 -4.95 0.61
N ARG A 160 5.74 -5.79 0.38
CA ARG A 160 6.06 -6.38 -0.92
C ARG A 160 4.98 -7.34 -1.42
N TYR A 161 4.56 -8.27 -0.57
CA TYR A 161 3.64 -9.36 -0.94
C TYR A 161 2.18 -9.14 -0.47
N GLY A 162 1.91 -8.10 0.31
CA GLY A 162 0.59 -7.83 0.86
C GLY A 162 0.17 -8.74 2.02
N PHE A 163 1.03 -9.70 2.43
CA PHE A 163 0.76 -10.54 3.60
C PHE A 163 2.06 -11.08 4.22
N GLY A 164 1.95 -11.60 5.45
CA GLY A 164 3.06 -12.25 6.13
C GLY A 164 2.58 -13.05 7.35
N LYS A 165 3.41 -14.02 7.79
CA LYS A 165 3.16 -14.82 8.99
C LYS A 165 4.09 -14.44 10.12
N LEU A 166 3.58 -14.60 11.36
CA LEU A 166 4.41 -14.69 12.56
C LEU A 166 4.21 -16.04 13.20
N VAL A 167 5.30 -16.64 13.65
CA VAL A 167 5.33 -17.93 14.34
C VAL A 167 5.91 -17.77 15.74
N GLY A 168 5.68 -18.74 16.63
CA GLY A 168 6.30 -18.77 17.95
C GLY A 168 5.73 -17.75 18.96
N GLY A 169 4.56 -17.22 18.72
CA GLY A 169 3.87 -16.37 19.68
C GLY A 169 3.16 -17.17 20.78
N PRO A 170 2.67 -16.50 21.85
CA PRO A 170 1.93 -17.15 22.93
C PRO A 170 0.55 -17.59 22.47
N ALA A 171 0.14 -18.83 22.75
CA ALA A 171 -1.20 -19.33 22.47
C ALA A 171 -2.20 -18.88 23.57
N GLU A 172 -2.40 -17.58 23.70
CA GLU A 172 -3.26 -16.96 24.71
C GLU A 172 -4.19 -15.91 24.07
N ALA A 173 -5.35 -15.69 24.68
CA ALA A 173 -6.29 -14.68 24.23
C ALA A 173 -5.65 -13.29 24.20
N GLU A 174 -6.06 -12.49 23.23
CA GLU A 174 -5.59 -11.11 23.00
C GLU A 174 -4.11 -10.97 22.55
N ALA A 175 -3.39 -12.09 22.31
CA ALA A 175 -2.03 -12.04 21.82
C ALA A 175 -1.90 -11.32 20.45
N LEU A 176 -2.97 -11.33 19.64
CA LEU A 176 -3.03 -10.57 18.39
C LEU A 176 -2.84 -9.05 18.59
N LEU A 177 -3.22 -8.51 19.75
CA LEU A 177 -3.05 -7.07 20.05
C LEU A 177 -1.55 -6.72 20.18
N LYS A 178 -0.75 -7.68 20.66
CA LYS A 178 0.72 -7.52 20.70
C LYS A 178 1.32 -7.51 19.30
N VAL A 179 0.72 -8.25 18.33
CA VAL A 179 1.14 -8.18 16.91
C VAL A 179 0.86 -6.79 16.33
N ALA A 180 -0.35 -6.26 16.52
CA ALA A 180 -0.68 -4.91 16.07
C ALA A 180 0.24 -3.85 16.69
N ALA A 181 0.58 -3.99 17.98
CA ALA A 181 1.45 -3.06 18.70
C ALA A 181 2.91 -3.03 18.19
N LEU A 182 3.34 -4.01 17.38
CA LEU A 182 4.68 -3.98 16.75
C LEU A 182 4.83 -2.81 15.76
N PHE A 183 3.74 -2.35 15.16
CA PHE A 183 3.79 -1.38 14.06
C PHE A 183 2.69 -0.31 14.09
N GLY A 184 1.74 -0.37 15.02
CA GLY A 184 0.66 0.61 15.05
C GLY A 184 -0.41 0.34 16.08
N TYR A 185 -1.65 0.55 15.68
CA TYR A 185 -2.83 0.51 16.55
C TYR A 185 -3.90 -0.38 15.96
N VAL A 186 -4.69 -0.99 16.86
CA VAL A 186 -5.91 -1.67 16.45
C VAL A 186 -6.95 -0.64 16.03
N ARG A 187 -7.61 -0.88 14.91
CA ARG A 187 -8.77 -0.13 14.46
C ARG A 187 -10.03 -0.74 15.05
N GLU A 188 -10.61 -0.10 16.03
CA GLU A 188 -11.88 -0.52 16.63
C GLU A 188 -13.03 -0.34 15.62
N THR A 189 -13.93 -1.30 15.60
CA THR A 189 -15.10 -1.33 14.71
C THR A 189 -16.36 -1.72 15.51
N ASN A 190 -17.51 -1.89 14.83
CA ASN A 190 -18.71 -2.46 15.48
C ASN A 190 -18.51 -3.91 15.94
N TYR A 191 -17.41 -4.57 15.58
CA TYR A 191 -17.03 -5.88 16.11
C TYR A 191 -16.18 -5.77 17.39
N GLY A 192 -15.90 -4.55 17.86
CA GLY A 192 -15.01 -4.25 18.98
C GLY A 192 -13.56 -4.09 18.56
N THR A 193 -12.67 -4.21 19.54
CA THR A 193 -11.21 -4.15 19.36
C THR A 193 -10.68 -5.38 18.65
N TYR A 194 -11.29 -6.54 18.93
CA TYR A 194 -11.04 -7.81 18.24
C TYR A 194 -12.34 -8.63 18.18
N PHE A 195 -12.34 -9.68 17.38
CA PHE A 195 -13.47 -10.58 17.20
C PHE A 195 -13.03 -12.04 17.23
N GLU A 196 -13.95 -12.92 17.61
CA GLU A 196 -13.72 -14.35 17.66
C GLU A 196 -14.06 -15.01 16.32
N VAL A 197 -13.23 -15.95 15.88
CA VAL A 197 -13.46 -16.78 14.70
C VAL A 197 -13.49 -18.25 15.14
N ARG A 198 -14.65 -18.69 15.54
CA ARG A 198 -14.93 -20.08 15.95
C ARG A 198 -16.35 -20.47 15.53
N THR A 199 -16.64 -21.76 15.52
CA THR A 199 -18.00 -22.23 15.23
C THR A 199 -18.94 -21.83 16.34
N GLU A 200 -20.04 -21.17 15.99
CA GLU A 200 -21.08 -20.73 16.92
C GLU A 200 -22.39 -21.49 16.72
N VAL A 201 -23.16 -21.59 17.79
CA VAL A 201 -24.57 -22.05 17.73
C VAL A 201 -25.41 -20.86 17.28
N ASN A 202 -26.15 -20.99 16.16
CA ASN A 202 -26.93 -19.91 15.52
C ASN A 202 -26.01 -18.72 15.04
N PRO A 203 -25.09 -18.97 14.12
CA PRO A 203 -24.13 -17.97 13.69
C PRO A 203 -24.81 -16.81 12.96
N THR A 204 -24.37 -15.57 13.29
CA THR A 204 -24.80 -14.33 12.62
C THR A 204 -23.96 -14.02 11.37
N ASN A 205 -22.86 -14.75 11.15
CA ASN A 205 -21.96 -14.61 10.00
C ASN A 205 -21.46 -15.99 9.57
N LEU A 206 -21.29 -16.21 8.27
CA LEU A 206 -20.72 -17.43 7.71
C LEU A 206 -19.29 -17.73 8.22
N ALA A 207 -18.55 -16.72 8.65
CA ALA A 207 -17.25 -16.89 9.30
C ALA A 207 -17.31 -17.75 10.58
N TYR A 208 -18.47 -17.82 11.24
CA TYR A 208 -18.73 -18.58 12.45
C TYR A 208 -19.31 -19.99 12.18
N THR A 209 -19.17 -20.47 10.95
CA THR A 209 -19.57 -21.82 10.52
C THR A 209 -18.35 -22.67 10.15
N GLY A 210 -18.54 -23.98 9.98
CA GLY A 210 -17.51 -24.89 9.41
C GLY A 210 -17.43 -24.89 7.88
N LEU A 211 -18.26 -24.11 7.19
CA LEU A 211 -18.28 -24.03 5.74
C LEU A 211 -17.04 -23.33 5.19
N GLY A 212 -16.60 -23.72 3.99
CA GLY A 212 -15.59 -22.97 3.24
C GLY A 212 -16.07 -21.55 2.95
N LEU A 213 -15.16 -20.60 2.98
CA LEU A 213 -15.40 -19.21 2.62
C LEU A 213 -14.64 -18.90 1.33
N GLN A 214 -15.34 -18.34 0.34
CA GLN A 214 -14.72 -17.82 -0.87
C GLN A 214 -13.71 -16.73 -0.52
N ALA A 215 -12.65 -16.61 -1.29
CA ALA A 215 -11.65 -15.55 -1.14
C ALA A 215 -12.30 -14.17 -1.27
N HIS A 216 -12.04 -13.31 -0.28
CA HIS A 216 -12.69 -12.01 -0.17
C HIS A 216 -11.80 -10.99 0.55
N THR A 217 -12.10 -9.72 0.34
CA THR A 217 -11.63 -8.63 1.20
C THR A 217 -12.67 -8.34 2.27
N ASP A 218 -12.23 -8.00 3.47
CA ASP A 218 -13.14 -7.72 4.58
C ASP A 218 -13.69 -6.31 4.55
N ASN A 219 -14.93 -6.19 5.04
CA ASN A 219 -15.63 -4.93 5.28
C ASN A 219 -15.67 -3.97 4.07
N PRO A 220 -15.92 -4.42 2.83
CA PRO A 220 -15.96 -3.53 1.68
C PRO A 220 -17.10 -2.49 1.75
N TYR A 221 -18.03 -2.67 2.66
CA TYR A 221 -19.11 -1.73 2.97
C TYR A 221 -18.70 -0.55 3.84
N ARG A 222 -17.43 -0.49 4.28
CA ARG A 222 -16.85 0.66 5.00
C ARG A 222 -16.11 1.60 4.04
N ASP A 223 -16.10 2.88 4.38
CA ASP A 223 -15.32 3.89 3.69
C ASP A 223 -14.73 4.87 4.73
N PRO A 224 -13.43 4.84 4.99
CA PRO A 224 -12.44 3.90 4.43
C PRO A 224 -12.57 2.48 4.98
N VAL A 225 -12.15 1.49 4.20
CA VAL A 225 -12.04 0.10 4.67
C VAL A 225 -10.92 -0.02 5.70
N PRO A 226 -10.95 -1.01 6.62
CA PRO A 226 -9.75 -1.39 7.36
C PRO A 226 -8.69 -1.89 6.38
N THR A 227 -7.49 -1.34 6.44
CA THR A 227 -6.47 -1.64 5.43
C THR A 227 -5.61 -2.85 5.78
N LEU A 228 -5.58 -3.26 7.05
CA LEU A 228 -4.96 -4.49 7.51
C LEU A 228 -5.95 -5.36 8.29
N GLN A 229 -5.82 -6.68 8.15
CA GLN A 229 -6.44 -7.65 9.03
C GLN A 229 -5.36 -8.58 9.60
N ILE A 230 -5.48 -8.89 10.88
CA ILE A 230 -4.63 -9.85 11.58
C ILE A 230 -5.54 -10.99 12.04
N LEU A 231 -5.15 -12.23 11.75
CA LEU A 231 -5.78 -13.43 12.30
C LEU A 231 -4.73 -14.22 13.10
N TYR A 232 -5.08 -14.55 14.34
CA TYR A 232 -4.22 -15.23 15.31
C TYR A 232 -4.84 -16.53 15.77
N CYS A 233 -4.09 -17.61 15.74
CA CYS A 233 -4.57 -18.94 16.09
C CYS A 233 -4.35 -19.24 17.58
N LEU A 234 -5.42 -19.58 18.28
CA LEU A 234 -5.38 -20.06 19.67
C LEU A 234 -5.50 -21.59 19.74
N GLU A 235 -6.36 -22.18 18.89
CA GLU A 235 -6.55 -23.61 18.80
C GLU A 235 -6.80 -24.02 17.34
N ASN A 236 -6.22 -25.13 16.89
CA ASN A 236 -6.44 -25.64 15.55
C ASN A 236 -6.13 -27.14 15.44
N SER A 237 -6.98 -27.97 16.04
CA SER A 237 -6.90 -29.43 15.96
C SER A 237 -7.89 -30.03 14.94
N ALA A 238 -8.75 -29.22 14.31
CA ALA A 238 -9.69 -29.68 13.29
C ALA A 238 -8.95 -30.19 12.03
N GLU A 239 -9.53 -31.16 11.34
CA GLU A 239 -9.10 -31.59 10.01
C GLU A 239 -9.62 -30.62 8.96
N GLY A 240 -8.74 -30.17 8.03
CA GLY A 240 -9.04 -29.09 7.08
C GLY A 240 -8.91 -27.72 7.71
N GLY A 241 -9.66 -26.75 7.21
CA GLY A 241 -9.69 -25.38 7.72
C GLY A 241 -8.41 -24.58 7.44
N GLU A 242 -7.65 -24.98 6.41
CA GLU A 242 -6.50 -24.24 5.93
C GLU A 242 -6.90 -22.81 5.58
N ASN A 243 -6.04 -21.87 5.94
CA ASN A 243 -6.16 -20.50 5.47
C ASN A 243 -5.66 -20.45 4.02
N MET A 244 -6.27 -19.60 3.23
CA MET A 244 -5.97 -19.40 1.84
C MET A 244 -5.88 -17.91 1.56
N VAL A 245 -4.90 -17.50 0.79
CA VAL A 245 -4.73 -16.11 0.35
C VAL A 245 -4.56 -16.06 -1.16
N VAL A 246 -5.05 -14.98 -1.77
CA VAL A 246 -4.98 -14.71 -3.20
C VAL A 246 -4.57 -13.25 -3.40
N ASP A 247 -3.60 -12.99 -4.28
CA ASP A 247 -3.21 -11.63 -4.63
C ASP A 247 -4.23 -11.01 -5.58
N GLY A 248 -5.04 -10.09 -5.06
CA GLY A 248 -6.04 -9.37 -5.85
C GLY A 248 -5.42 -8.48 -6.91
N PHE A 249 -4.21 -7.96 -6.71
CA PHE A 249 -3.51 -7.17 -7.74
C PHE A 249 -3.09 -8.07 -8.91
N ARG A 250 -2.59 -9.27 -8.63
CA ARG A 250 -2.31 -10.27 -9.67
C ARG A 250 -3.59 -10.68 -10.41
N ALA A 251 -4.70 -10.83 -9.68
CA ALA A 251 -5.99 -11.14 -10.30
C ALA A 251 -6.46 -10.00 -11.22
N ALA A 252 -6.29 -8.75 -10.81
CA ALA A 252 -6.60 -7.59 -11.65
C ALA A 252 -5.70 -7.49 -12.88
N GLU A 253 -4.39 -7.75 -12.76
CA GLU A 253 -3.46 -7.83 -13.88
C GLU A 253 -3.87 -8.91 -14.89
N ARG A 254 -4.23 -10.09 -14.41
CA ARG A 254 -4.70 -11.20 -15.23
C ARG A 254 -6.00 -10.83 -15.94
N LEU A 255 -6.98 -10.25 -15.24
CA LEU A 255 -8.21 -9.76 -15.87
C LEU A 255 -7.91 -8.71 -16.95
N ARG A 256 -7.02 -7.76 -16.69
CA ARG A 256 -6.61 -6.74 -17.68
C ARG A 256 -6.02 -7.36 -18.94
N ALA A 257 -5.19 -8.39 -18.79
CA ALA A 257 -4.58 -9.08 -19.91
C ALA A 257 -5.60 -9.89 -20.73
N GLU A 258 -6.54 -10.58 -20.06
CA GLU A 258 -7.54 -11.45 -20.69
C GLU A 258 -8.75 -10.68 -21.23
N ASN A 259 -9.19 -9.63 -20.52
CA ASN A 259 -10.37 -8.82 -20.84
C ASN A 259 -10.14 -7.34 -20.48
N PRO A 260 -9.40 -6.56 -21.31
CA PRO A 260 -9.12 -5.15 -21.06
C PRO A 260 -10.38 -4.30 -20.89
N ARG A 261 -11.45 -4.56 -21.65
CA ARG A 261 -12.74 -3.84 -21.51
C ARG A 261 -13.39 -4.15 -20.17
N GLY A 262 -13.37 -5.40 -19.74
CA GLY A 262 -13.89 -5.80 -18.43
C GLY A 262 -13.11 -5.15 -17.30
N PHE A 263 -11.79 -5.09 -17.39
CA PHE A 263 -10.96 -4.36 -16.44
C PHE A 263 -11.36 -2.88 -16.37
N GLU A 264 -11.50 -2.19 -17.51
CA GLU A 264 -11.96 -0.81 -17.58
C GLU A 264 -13.31 -0.62 -16.89
N LEU A 265 -14.28 -1.50 -17.14
CA LEU A 265 -15.61 -1.41 -16.53
C LEU A 265 -15.58 -1.54 -15.01
N LEU A 266 -14.78 -2.49 -14.47
CA LEU A 266 -14.64 -2.69 -13.03
C LEU A 266 -13.84 -1.59 -12.33
N THR A 267 -13.04 -0.80 -13.07
CA THR A 267 -12.35 0.38 -12.54
C THR A 267 -13.19 1.64 -12.62
N ARG A 268 -14.03 1.75 -13.64
CA ARG A 268 -14.80 2.98 -13.94
C ARG A 268 -16.12 3.07 -13.18
N HIS A 269 -16.81 1.94 -13.02
CA HIS A 269 -18.14 1.90 -12.41
C HIS A 269 -18.09 1.34 -11.00
N CYS A 270 -18.86 1.95 -10.10
CA CYS A 270 -18.91 1.54 -8.72
C CYS A 270 -19.74 0.26 -8.52
N ALA A 271 -19.18 -0.68 -7.77
CA ALA A 271 -19.94 -1.70 -7.04
C ALA A 271 -20.55 -1.09 -5.77
N ARG A 272 -21.49 -1.78 -5.18
CA ARG A 272 -22.13 -1.42 -3.92
C ARG A 272 -22.02 -2.57 -2.94
N PHE A 273 -21.77 -2.23 -1.69
CA PHE A 273 -21.66 -3.19 -0.60
C PHE A 273 -22.49 -2.72 0.58
N GLU A 274 -23.14 -3.65 1.28
CA GLU A 274 -23.99 -3.35 2.42
C GLU A 274 -23.79 -4.36 3.53
N TYR A 275 -23.86 -3.88 4.77
CA TYR A 275 -23.96 -4.68 5.98
C TYR A 275 -25.00 -4.07 6.92
N ALA A 276 -25.99 -4.89 7.30
CA ALA A 276 -27.04 -4.54 8.24
C ALA A 276 -27.35 -5.71 9.20
N GLY A 277 -26.30 -6.52 9.50
CA GLY A 277 -26.44 -7.76 10.30
C GLY A 277 -26.41 -7.57 11.81
N SER A 278 -26.17 -6.37 12.32
CA SER A 278 -26.15 -6.05 13.75
C SER A 278 -27.17 -4.96 14.08
N GLU A 279 -27.84 -5.06 15.22
CA GLU A 279 -28.75 -4.02 15.70
C GLU A 279 -28.04 -2.66 15.80
N GLY A 280 -28.67 -1.62 15.28
CA GLY A 280 -28.11 -0.26 15.27
C GLY A 280 -26.97 -0.02 14.27
N VAL A 281 -26.60 -1.02 13.44
CA VAL A 281 -25.52 -0.90 12.46
C VAL A 281 -26.06 -1.09 11.04
N CYS A 282 -25.88 -0.07 10.20
CA CYS A 282 -26.15 -0.14 8.76
C CYS A 282 -25.01 0.57 8.03
N LEU A 283 -24.15 -0.22 7.39
CA LEU A 283 -22.96 0.26 6.70
C LEU A 283 -23.13 0.06 5.20
N ARG A 284 -22.81 1.07 4.42
CA ARG A 284 -22.92 1.05 2.96
C ARG A 284 -21.72 1.77 2.34
N SER A 285 -21.20 1.21 1.28
CA SER A 285 -20.21 1.88 0.46
C SER A 285 -20.55 1.79 -1.03
N ARG A 286 -19.94 2.69 -1.78
CA ARG A 286 -20.04 2.79 -3.23
C ARG A 286 -18.66 3.10 -3.78
N ARG A 287 -17.96 2.08 -4.28
CA ARG A 287 -16.58 2.15 -4.78
C ARG A 287 -16.37 1.15 -5.92
N PRO A 288 -15.43 1.39 -6.85
CA PRO A 288 -15.07 0.38 -7.85
C PRO A 288 -14.59 -0.92 -7.19
N MET A 289 -14.74 -2.06 -7.88
CA MET A 289 -14.12 -3.32 -7.45
C MET A 289 -12.61 -3.28 -7.60
N ILE A 290 -12.12 -2.62 -8.64
CA ILE A 290 -10.69 -2.35 -8.89
C ILE A 290 -10.53 -0.84 -8.82
N GLU A 291 -9.85 -0.33 -7.80
CA GLU A 291 -9.68 1.10 -7.61
C GLU A 291 -8.28 1.54 -8.05
N LEU A 292 -8.26 2.55 -8.91
CA LEU A 292 -7.03 3.15 -9.41
C LEU A 292 -6.86 4.56 -8.85
N ALA A 293 -5.61 4.95 -8.61
CA ALA A 293 -5.25 6.35 -8.40
C ALA A 293 -5.41 7.17 -9.69
N PRO A 294 -5.41 8.52 -9.62
CA PRO A 294 -5.55 9.37 -10.81
C PRO A 294 -4.48 9.17 -11.89
N ASP A 295 -3.30 8.67 -11.52
CA ASP A 295 -2.20 8.32 -12.44
C ASP A 295 -2.28 6.89 -12.98
N GLY A 296 -3.31 6.14 -12.57
CA GLY A 296 -3.56 4.77 -12.99
C GLY A 296 -2.93 3.70 -12.10
N GLU A 297 -2.30 4.05 -10.97
CA GLU A 297 -1.79 3.07 -10.01
C GLU A 297 -2.92 2.23 -9.42
N LEU A 298 -2.71 0.93 -9.32
CA LEU A 298 -3.64 0.01 -8.67
C LEU A 298 -3.50 0.12 -7.15
N ILE A 299 -4.55 0.60 -6.49
CA ILE A 299 -4.51 0.92 -5.06
C ILE A 299 -5.43 0.07 -4.19
N CYS A 300 -6.52 -0.49 -4.76
CA CYS A 300 -7.41 -1.32 -3.96
C CYS A 300 -8.22 -2.30 -4.82
N ILE A 301 -8.42 -3.50 -4.27
CA ILE A 301 -9.40 -4.49 -4.73
C ILE A 301 -10.48 -4.63 -3.67
N ARG A 302 -11.74 -4.60 -4.10
CA ARG A 302 -12.91 -4.91 -3.26
C ARG A 302 -13.69 -6.04 -3.87
N PHE A 303 -13.64 -7.20 -3.24
CA PHE A 303 -14.35 -8.37 -3.70
C PHE A 303 -14.90 -9.14 -2.50
N ASN A 304 -16.22 -9.17 -2.38
CA ASN A 304 -16.91 -9.90 -1.29
C ASN A 304 -18.37 -10.15 -1.69
N ASN A 305 -18.68 -11.36 -2.13
CA ASN A 305 -20.03 -11.72 -2.57
C ASN A 305 -21.08 -11.68 -1.46
N ARG A 306 -20.67 -11.88 -0.20
CA ARG A 306 -21.60 -11.92 0.93
C ARG A 306 -22.19 -10.56 1.28
N SER A 307 -21.50 -9.48 0.96
CA SER A 307 -21.92 -8.11 1.21
C SER A 307 -22.19 -7.30 -0.06
N ALA A 308 -22.14 -7.96 -1.22
CA ALA A 308 -22.48 -7.32 -2.49
C ALA A 308 -23.96 -6.89 -2.49
N ALA A 309 -24.21 -5.64 -2.83
CA ALA A 309 -25.53 -5.05 -2.95
C ALA A 309 -25.88 -4.78 -4.43
N ALA A 310 -27.13 -4.39 -4.70
CA ALA A 310 -27.58 -4.14 -6.06
C ALA A 310 -26.75 -3.08 -6.76
N ILE A 311 -26.17 -3.43 -7.90
CA ILE A 311 -25.37 -2.54 -8.73
C ILE A 311 -26.30 -1.64 -9.54
N THR A 312 -26.19 -0.33 -9.35
CA THR A 312 -27.05 0.68 -9.98
C THR A 312 -26.26 1.82 -10.65
N ASP A 313 -24.93 1.70 -10.67
CA ASP A 313 -24.03 2.76 -11.15
C ASP A 313 -23.44 2.44 -12.54
N VAL A 314 -23.86 1.36 -13.16
CA VAL A 314 -23.46 0.91 -14.49
C VAL A 314 -24.55 1.25 -15.50
N PRO A 315 -24.25 1.91 -16.63
CA PRO A 315 -25.21 2.13 -17.70
C PRO A 315 -25.82 0.84 -18.21
N TYR A 316 -27.06 0.91 -18.71
CA TYR A 316 -27.78 -0.27 -19.19
C TYR A 316 -27.00 -1.03 -20.27
N GLU A 317 -26.40 -0.32 -21.20
CA GLU A 317 -25.61 -0.86 -22.31
C GLU A 317 -24.34 -1.56 -21.88
N ASP A 318 -23.75 -1.18 -20.73
CA ASP A 318 -22.53 -1.77 -20.19
C ASP A 318 -22.79 -2.86 -19.15
N MET A 319 -24.03 -3.01 -18.66
CA MET A 319 -24.36 -3.88 -17.52
C MET A 319 -24.01 -5.34 -17.76
N ALA A 320 -24.31 -5.86 -18.95
CA ALA A 320 -24.02 -7.26 -19.29
C ALA A 320 -22.50 -7.54 -19.29
N ASP A 321 -21.72 -6.65 -19.89
CA ASP A 321 -20.28 -6.76 -19.96
C ASP A 321 -19.62 -6.57 -18.57
N TYR A 322 -20.19 -5.68 -17.74
CA TYR A 322 -19.76 -5.51 -16.36
C TYR A 322 -19.95 -6.80 -15.54
N TYR A 323 -21.11 -7.46 -15.64
CA TYR A 323 -21.33 -8.73 -14.96
C TYR A 323 -20.48 -9.88 -15.53
N ALA A 324 -20.18 -9.87 -16.82
CA ALA A 324 -19.25 -10.82 -17.41
C ALA A 324 -17.82 -10.62 -16.86
N ALA A 325 -17.38 -9.38 -16.73
CA ALA A 325 -16.09 -9.02 -16.10
C ALA A 325 -16.04 -9.37 -14.61
N TYR A 326 -17.11 -9.08 -13.86
CA TYR A 326 -17.22 -9.44 -12.45
C TYR A 326 -17.14 -10.96 -12.25
N ARG A 327 -17.87 -11.73 -13.07
CA ARG A 327 -17.78 -13.18 -13.06
C ARG A 327 -16.36 -13.66 -13.37
N ARG A 328 -15.71 -13.09 -14.40
CA ARG A 328 -14.35 -13.48 -14.76
C ARG A 328 -13.35 -13.18 -13.66
N LEU A 329 -13.46 -12.03 -12.99
CA LEU A 329 -12.65 -11.72 -11.82
C LEU A 329 -12.83 -12.76 -10.71
N GLY A 330 -14.07 -13.17 -10.43
CA GLY A 330 -14.35 -14.23 -9.46
C GLY A 330 -13.74 -15.58 -9.85
N GLU A 331 -13.84 -15.98 -11.12
CA GLU A 331 -13.22 -17.20 -11.63
C GLU A 331 -11.68 -17.17 -11.52
N ILE A 332 -11.05 -16.01 -11.73
CA ILE A 332 -9.59 -15.84 -11.57
C ILE A 332 -9.23 -15.96 -10.07
N ILE A 333 -10.00 -15.35 -9.19
CA ILE A 333 -9.77 -15.40 -7.74
C ILE A 333 -9.93 -16.83 -7.20
N ASP A 334 -10.86 -17.60 -7.74
CA ASP A 334 -11.14 -18.99 -7.34
C ASP A 334 -10.26 -20.03 -8.07
N ASP A 335 -9.35 -19.60 -8.94
CA ASP A 335 -8.42 -20.48 -9.66
C ASP A 335 -7.32 -20.98 -8.69
N GLU A 336 -7.15 -22.32 -8.59
CA GLU A 336 -6.13 -22.94 -7.75
C GLU A 336 -4.70 -22.46 -8.10
N ALA A 337 -4.45 -22.03 -9.33
CA ALA A 337 -3.18 -21.44 -9.73
C ALA A 337 -2.89 -20.08 -9.10
N MET A 338 -3.88 -19.45 -8.45
CA MET A 338 -3.75 -18.19 -7.72
C MET A 338 -3.62 -18.41 -6.21
N GLU A 339 -3.89 -19.62 -5.69
CA GLU A 339 -4.01 -19.87 -4.27
C GLU A 339 -2.68 -20.15 -3.59
N VAL A 340 -2.41 -19.47 -2.47
CA VAL A 340 -1.40 -19.87 -1.49
C VAL A 340 -2.13 -20.32 -0.23
N THR A 341 -1.90 -21.58 0.19
CA THR A 341 -2.57 -22.18 1.34
C THR A 341 -1.58 -22.51 2.45
N PHE A 342 -2.02 -22.34 3.69
CA PHE A 342 -1.26 -22.70 4.89
C PHE A 342 -2.19 -22.97 6.07
N LYS A 343 -1.75 -23.80 6.99
CA LYS A 343 -2.42 -24.02 8.27
C LYS A 343 -1.68 -23.27 9.36
N LEU A 344 -2.43 -22.60 10.25
CA LEU A 344 -1.85 -21.98 11.44
C LEU A 344 -1.85 -22.98 12.60
N ALA A 345 -0.71 -23.10 13.29
CA ALA A 345 -0.61 -23.72 14.58
C ALA A 345 -0.97 -22.71 15.71
N PRO A 346 -1.33 -23.19 16.91
CA PRO A 346 -1.50 -22.31 18.07
C PRO A 346 -0.27 -21.42 18.31
N GLY A 347 -0.49 -20.12 18.53
CA GLY A 347 0.58 -19.11 18.65
C GLY A 347 1.09 -18.57 17.32
N GLU A 348 0.54 -18.99 16.20
CA GLU A 348 0.84 -18.40 14.89
C GLU A 348 -0.24 -17.39 14.45
N SER A 349 0.18 -16.42 13.67
CA SER A 349 -0.71 -15.44 13.06
C SER A 349 -0.33 -15.16 11.63
N PHE A 350 -1.27 -14.56 10.87
CA PHE A 350 -0.96 -13.91 9.62
C PHE A 350 -1.64 -12.55 9.54
N ILE A 351 -1.01 -11.65 8.82
CA ILE A 351 -1.50 -10.32 8.48
C ILE A 351 -1.73 -10.25 6.98
N VAL A 352 -2.79 -9.58 6.55
CA VAL A 352 -3.05 -9.28 5.14
C VAL A 352 -3.30 -7.78 4.94
N ASP A 353 -2.76 -7.22 3.87
CA ASP A 353 -3.23 -5.95 3.30
C ASP A 353 -4.62 -6.20 2.68
N ASN A 354 -5.64 -5.82 3.41
CA ASN A 354 -7.03 -6.01 3.05
C ASN A 354 -7.48 -5.14 1.86
N THR A 355 -6.63 -4.24 1.39
CA THR A 355 -6.86 -3.50 0.15
C THR A 355 -6.31 -4.22 -1.08
N ARG A 356 -5.56 -5.32 -0.88
CA ARG A 356 -4.89 -6.07 -1.94
C ARG A 356 -5.17 -7.56 -1.88
N VAL A 357 -4.92 -8.18 -0.72
CA VAL A 357 -4.93 -9.64 -0.57
C VAL A 357 -6.30 -10.10 -0.11
N LEU A 358 -6.90 -10.98 -0.90
CA LEU A 358 -8.10 -11.69 -0.52
C LEU A 358 -7.71 -12.87 0.37
N HIS A 359 -8.51 -13.13 1.38
CA HIS A 359 -8.31 -14.27 2.26
C HIS A 359 -9.55 -15.16 2.31
N ALA A 360 -9.31 -16.43 2.58
CA ALA A 360 -10.33 -17.45 2.59
C ALA A 360 -10.02 -18.53 3.61
N ARG A 361 -10.93 -19.46 3.72
CA ARG A 361 -10.77 -20.65 4.55
C ARG A 361 -11.40 -21.85 3.85
N LYS A 362 -10.65 -22.94 3.73
CA LYS A 362 -11.22 -24.22 3.31
C LYS A 362 -12.17 -24.77 4.39
N GLY A 363 -13.17 -25.52 3.98
CA GLY A 363 -14.08 -26.17 4.93
C GLY A 363 -13.33 -27.09 5.89
N TYR A 364 -13.87 -27.29 7.09
CA TYR A 364 -13.32 -28.23 8.05
C TYR A 364 -14.41 -29.11 8.66
N SER A 365 -14.04 -30.33 9.07
CA SER A 365 -14.94 -31.28 9.70
C SER A 365 -15.22 -30.92 11.15
N GLY A 366 -16.36 -31.39 11.69
CA GLY A 366 -16.75 -31.13 13.08
C GLY A 366 -15.90 -31.87 14.14
N ALA A 367 -14.87 -32.63 13.76
CA ALA A 367 -13.91 -33.23 14.67
C ALA A 367 -12.77 -32.28 14.98
N GLY A 368 -12.50 -32.02 16.27
CA GLY A 368 -11.49 -31.06 16.73
C GLY A 368 -12.02 -29.64 16.93
N SER A 369 -11.14 -28.78 17.44
CA SER A 369 -11.43 -27.36 17.70
C SER A 369 -10.67 -26.45 16.73
N ARG A 370 -11.29 -25.32 16.39
CA ARG A 370 -10.64 -24.23 15.66
C ARG A 370 -11.12 -22.92 16.27
N TRP A 371 -10.15 -22.21 16.87
CA TRP A 371 -10.39 -20.95 17.52
C TRP A 371 -9.29 -19.94 17.12
N LEU A 372 -9.69 -18.92 16.40
CA LEU A 372 -8.85 -17.79 16.04
C LEU A 372 -9.46 -16.51 16.60
N GLN A 373 -8.62 -15.55 16.86
CA GLN A 373 -9.02 -14.16 17.09
C GLN A 373 -8.58 -13.31 15.90
N GLY A 374 -9.39 -12.31 15.55
CA GLY A 374 -9.11 -11.37 14.47
C GLY A 374 -9.21 -9.94 14.93
N CYS A 375 -8.38 -9.05 14.40
CA CYS A 375 -8.53 -7.61 14.56
C CYS A 375 -8.18 -6.89 13.26
N TYR A 376 -8.55 -5.62 13.19
CA TYR A 376 -8.20 -4.73 12.10
C TYR A 376 -7.16 -3.71 12.55
N ALA A 377 -6.36 -3.25 11.61
CA ALA A 377 -5.40 -2.14 11.78
C ALA A 377 -5.33 -1.34 10.47
N ASP A 378 -4.58 -0.25 10.49
CA ASP A 378 -4.36 0.55 9.30
C ASP A 378 -2.89 0.46 8.85
N LYS A 379 -2.68 0.29 7.53
CA LYS A 379 -1.34 0.02 6.96
C LYS A 379 -0.39 1.22 7.02
N ASP A 380 -0.91 2.42 7.25
CA ASP A 380 -0.07 3.60 7.47
C ASP A 380 0.85 3.44 8.69
N GLY A 381 0.37 2.79 9.77
CA GLY A 381 1.20 2.45 10.93
C GLY A 381 2.34 1.51 10.57
N LEU A 382 2.06 0.46 9.78
CA LEU A 382 3.07 -0.48 9.29
C LEU A 382 4.11 0.23 8.41
N LEU A 383 3.66 0.99 7.43
CA LEU A 383 4.54 1.72 6.50
C LEU A 383 5.38 2.79 7.21
N SER A 384 4.77 3.52 8.16
CA SER A 384 5.47 4.52 8.98
C SER A 384 6.56 3.90 9.84
N THR A 385 6.26 2.76 10.50
CA THR A 385 7.25 2.04 11.33
C THR A 385 8.42 1.54 10.48
N LEU A 386 8.13 0.95 9.32
CA LEU A 386 9.15 0.51 8.37
C LEU A 386 10.04 1.68 7.91
N ALA A 387 9.43 2.75 7.43
CA ALA A 387 10.16 3.93 6.95
C ALA A 387 11.03 4.58 8.06
N ALA A 388 10.56 4.61 9.30
CA ALA A 388 11.34 5.13 10.42
C ALA A 388 12.57 4.27 10.73
N ILE A 389 12.46 2.93 10.61
CA ILE A 389 13.60 2.03 10.81
C ILE A 389 14.59 2.16 9.65
N GLU A 390 14.12 2.18 8.41
CA GLU A 390 14.95 2.36 7.21
C GLU A 390 15.73 3.68 7.27
N ALA A 391 15.09 4.79 7.66
CA ALA A 391 15.74 6.10 7.81
C ALA A 391 16.83 6.10 8.90
N GLN A 392 16.58 5.47 10.07
CA GLN A 392 17.56 5.35 11.14
C GLN A 392 18.80 4.55 10.69
N SER A 393 18.58 3.45 9.99
CA SER A 393 19.66 2.60 9.47
C SER A 393 20.52 3.34 8.44
N ALA A 394 19.90 4.12 7.57
CA ALA A 394 20.61 4.94 6.58
C ALA A 394 21.47 6.04 7.24
N THR A 395 20.98 6.68 8.31
CA THR A 395 21.72 7.69 9.08
C THR A 395 22.95 7.07 9.75
N THR A 396 22.76 5.94 10.45
CA THR A 396 23.88 5.22 11.12
C THR A 396 24.93 4.75 10.13
N ALA A 397 24.52 4.29 8.95
CA ALA A 397 25.46 3.87 7.90
C ALA A 397 26.30 5.04 7.34
N ARG A 398 25.70 6.24 7.22
CA ARG A 398 26.43 7.47 6.82
C ARG A 398 27.44 7.91 7.87
N GLU A 399 27.03 7.97 9.14
CA GLU A 399 27.90 8.33 10.27
C GLU A 399 29.07 7.35 10.45
N ALA A 400 28.89 6.07 10.10
CA ALA A 400 29.96 5.06 10.14
C ALA A 400 30.92 5.13 8.95
N ALA A 401 30.55 5.80 7.87
CA ALA A 401 31.37 5.98 6.66
C ALA A 401 32.18 7.30 6.66
N GLU A 402 31.86 8.23 7.55
CA GLU A 402 32.60 9.45 7.84
C GLU A 402 33.72 9.24 8.91
#